data_aced0475e009c89755ab495e29cda4c2
#
_entry.id   aced0475e009c89755ab495e29cda4c2
#
_cell.length_a   1.000
_cell.length_b   1.000
_cell.length_c   1.000
_cell.angle_alpha   90.00
_cell.angle_beta   90.00
_cell.angle_gamma   90.00
#
_symmetry.space_group_name_H-M   'P 1'
#
loop_
_entity.id
_entity.type
_entity.pdbx_description
1 polymer ?
#
loop_
_entity_poly.entity_id
_entity_poly.type
_entity_poly.pdbx_seq_one_letter_code
_entity_poly.pdbx_strand_id
1 'polypeptide(L)'
;MQVDENPVIAETARSHDGPIETDAVIVGAGPVGLFQVFELGLLEIKAHIIDSLAYPGGQCIELYPDKPIYDIPAVPMCTGKELTDNLLKQIEPFGATFHLGQEVTQLARRDDGRFDVETSRGTRFVTRTVFIAGGVGSFQPRTLRVDGIDKFLDTQLFYRVRNPAQFACK
;
A
#
# COMPACT_ATOMS: atom_id res chain seq x y z
N MET A 1 18.13 13.23 0.98
CA MET A 1 18.05 11.87 0.43
C MET A 1 17.05 11.95 -0.71
N GLN A 2 17.55 11.97 -1.95
CA GLN A 2 16.71 11.95 -3.14
C GLN A 2 15.92 10.65 -3.12
N VAL A 3 14.60 10.76 -3.21
CA VAL A 3 13.73 9.62 -3.47
C VAL A 3 13.91 9.36 -4.96
N ASP A 4 14.68 8.32 -5.32
CA ASP A 4 14.76 7.86 -6.70
C ASP A 4 13.33 7.51 -7.13
N GLU A 5 12.83 8.26 -8.13
CA GLU A 5 11.54 7.99 -8.76
C GLU A 5 11.60 6.59 -9.36
N ASN A 6 10.93 5.66 -8.72
CA ASN A 6 10.81 4.29 -9.22
C ASN A 6 9.83 4.31 -10.42
N PRO A 7 10.28 4.04 -11.65
CA PRO A 7 9.45 4.15 -12.86
C PRO A 7 8.30 3.15 -12.96
N VAL A 8 8.20 2.23 -12.00
CA VAL A 8 7.14 1.20 -11.94
C VAL A 8 5.81 1.77 -11.47
N ILE A 9 5.78 2.98 -10.88
CA ILE A 9 4.54 3.60 -10.42
C ILE A 9 3.96 4.42 -11.57
N ALA A 10 3.38 3.73 -12.54
CA ALA A 10 2.65 4.38 -13.62
C ALA A 10 1.36 5.02 -13.10
N GLU A 11 1.31 6.34 -13.27
CA GLU A 11 0.15 7.21 -13.30
C GLU A 11 -0.87 7.11 -12.16
N THR A 12 -0.81 8.09 -11.26
CA THR A 12 -1.99 8.56 -10.53
C THR A 12 -3.15 8.77 -11.52
N ALA A 13 -4.19 7.95 -11.39
CA ALA A 13 -5.33 7.89 -12.27
C ALA A 13 -5.89 9.30 -12.57
N ARG A 14 -6.00 9.62 -13.86
CA ARG A 14 -6.81 10.75 -14.36
C ARG A 14 -8.24 10.57 -13.85
N SER A 15 -8.88 11.67 -13.47
CA SER A 15 -10.30 11.67 -13.08
C SER A 15 -11.14 11.09 -14.22
N HIS A 16 -11.58 9.85 -14.06
CA HIS A 16 -12.59 9.26 -14.92
C HIS A 16 -13.96 9.72 -14.41
N ASP A 17 -14.82 10.22 -15.31
CA ASP A 17 -16.20 10.64 -14.98
C ASP A 17 -17.12 9.46 -14.56
N GLY A 18 -16.63 8.23 -14.55
CA GLY A 18 -17.34 7.01 -14.17
C GLY A 18 -16.49 6.03 -13.35
N PRO A 19 -17.09 4.94 -12.85
CA PRO A 19 -16.34 3.89 -12.17
C PRO A 19 -15.38 3.18 -13.12
N ILE A 20 -14.20 2.81 -12.61
CA ILE A 20 -13.24 2.00 -13.32
C ILE A 20 -13.73 0.55 -13.35
N GLU A 21 -14.02 0.01 -14.52
CA GLU A 21 -14.38 -1.40 -14.68
C GLU A 21 -13.11 -2.24 -14.78
N THR A 22 -13.02 -3.29 -13.96
CA THR A 22 -11.85 -4.17 -13.90
C THR A 22 -12.22 -5.58 -13.45
N ASP A 23 -11.31 -6.53 -13.64
CA ASP A 23 -11.50 -7.91 -13.17
C ASP A 23 -11.04 -8.08 -11.71
N ALA A 24 -10.03 -7.34 -11.26
CA ALA A 24 -9.47 -7.50 -9.94
C ALA A 24 -9.08 -6.15 -9.29
N VAL A 25 -9.47 -6.00 -8.02
CA VAL A 25 -8.99 -4.94 -7.12
C VAL A 25 -8.31 -5.59 -5.93
N ILE A 26 -7.09 -5.13 -5.61
CA ILE A 26 -6.31 -5.56 -4.45
C ILE A 26 -6.29 -4.42 -3.44
N VAL A 27 -6.68 -4.69 -2.20
CA VAL A 27 -6.68 -3.73 -1.09
C VAL A 27 -5.46 -4.00 -0.21
N GLY A 28 -4.46 -3.13 -0.30
CA GLY A 28 -3.17 -3.22 0.38
C GLY A 28 -2.03 -3.54 -0.57
N ALA A 29 -1.02 -2.65 -0.65
CA ALA A 29 0.20 -2.80 -1.44
C ALA A 29 1.40 -3.28 -0.60
N GLY A 30 1.14 -4.04 0.46
CA GLY A 30 2.16 -4.78 1.20
C GLY A 30 2.66 -6.01 0.43
N PRO A 31 3.60 -6.80 0.99
CA PRO A 31 4.17 -7.96 0.28
C PRO A 31 3.14 -8.94 -0.27
N VAL A 32 2.05 -9.19 0.45
CA VAL A 32 0.98 -10.09 0.01
C VAL A 32 0.23 -9.52 -1.20
N GLY A 33 -0.13 -8.22 -1.15
CA GLY A 33 -0.82 -7.57 -2.27
C GLY A 33 0.05 -7.45 -3.51
N LEU A 34 1.33 -7.15 -3.34
CA LEU A 34 2.29 -7.14 -4.45
C LEU A 34 2.44 -8.53 -5.08
N PHE A 35 2.59 -9.58 -4.25
CA PHE A 35 2.66 -10.94 -4.78
C PHE A 35 1.35 -11.38 -5.46
N GLN A 36 0.19 -10.90 -4.98
CA GLN A 36 -1.09 -11.15 -5.65
C GLN A 36 -1.14 -10.57 -7.07
N VAL A 37 -0.48 -9.43 -7.33
CA VAL A 37 -0.33 -8.89 -8.69
C VAL A 37 0.43 -9.87 -9.59
N PHE A 38 1.48 -10.51 -9.08
CA PHE A 38 2.24 -11.52 -9.81
C PHE A 38 1.35 -12.72 -10.19
N GLU A 39 0.62 -13.26 -9.23
CA GLU A 39 -0.27 -14.40 -9.45
C GLU A 39 -1.38 -14.10 -10.47
N LEU A 40 -1.99 -12.92 -10.39
CA LEU A 40 -2.98 -12.47 -11.36
C LEU A 40 -2.36 -12.23 -12.75
N GLY A 41 -1.15 -11.67 -12.77
CA GLY A 41 -0.41 -11.41 -14.00
C GLY A 41 -0.09 -12.68 -14.79
N LEU A 42 0.23 -13.79 -14.11
CA LEU A 42 0.42 -15.10 -14.74
C LEU A 42 -0.87 -15.63 -15.43
N LEU A 43 -2.03 -15.17 -14.98
CA LEU A 43 -3.34 -15.47 -15.57
C LEU A 43 -3.81 -14.41 -16.57
N GLU A 44 -2.95 -13.47 -16.94
CA GLU A 44 -3.26 -12.33 -17.82
C GLU A 44 -4.36 -11.39 -17.26
N ILE A 45 -4.60 -11.40 -15.96
CA ILE A 45 -5.57 -10.56 -15.28
C ILE A 45 -4.85 -9.29 -14.76
N LYS A 46 -5.24 -8.13 -15.29
CA LYS A 46 -4.74 -6.84 -14.80
C LYS A 46 -5.40 -6.48 -13.49
N ALA A 47 -4.59 -6.03 -12.53
CA ALA A 47 -5.05 -5.63 -11.22
C ALA A 47 -4.92 -4.13 -10.99
N HIS A 48 -5.89 -3.56 -10.27
CA HIS A 48 -5.78 -2.27 -9.60
C HIS A 48 -5.47 -2.51 -8.12
N ILE A 49 -4.42 -1.87 -7.61
CA ILE A 49 -3.99 -2.01 -6.22
C ILE A 49 -4.17 -0.68 -5.48
N ILE A 50 -4.83 -0.74 -4.32
CA ILE A 50 -5.19 0.43 -3.51
C ILE A 50 -4.44 0.35 -2.18
N ASP A 51 -3.77 1.43 -1.77
CA ASP A 51 -3.14 1.51 -0.45
C ASP A 51 -3.30 2.89 0.17
N SER A 52 -3.45 2.91 1.50
CA SER A 52 -3.52 4.13 2.31
C SER A 52 -2.20 4.89 2.36
N LEU A 53 -1.07 4.20 2.23
CA LEU A 53 0.25 4.82 2.15
C LEU A 53 0.48 5.45 0.77
N ALA A 54 1.32 6.47 0.73
CA ALA A 54 1.73 7.13 -0.50
C ALA A 54 2.78 6.33 -1.31
N TYR A 55 3.16 5.16 -0.83
CA TYR A 55 4.16 4.26 -1.43
C TYR A 55 3.84 2.81 -1.09
N PRO A 56 4.21 1.86 -1.98
CA PRO A 56 4.01 0.43 -1.75
C PRO A 56 5.02 -0.12 -0.73
N GLY A 57 4.71 -1.31 -0.19
CA GLY A 57 5.57 -2.06 0.72
C GLY A 57 4.95 -2.34 2.09
N GLY A 58 3.87 -1.63 2.45
CA GLY A 58 3.13 -1.86 3.68
C GLY A 58 4.03 -1.83 4.92
N GLN A 59 3.85 -2.78 5.84
CA GLN A 59 4.61 -2.85 7.09
C GLN A 59 6.13 -2.92 6.90
N CYS A 60 6.60 -3.58 5.84
CA CYS A 60 8.02 -3.76 5.57
C CYS A 60 8.74 -2.43 5.37
N ILE A 61 8.10 -1.49 4.68
CA ILE A 61 8.66 -0.14 4.47
C ILE A 61 8.30 0.80 5.60
N GLU A 62 7.07 0.71 6.10
CA GLU A 62 6.54 1.68 7.05
C GLU A 62 7.12 1.53 8.46
N LEU A 63 7.37 0.29 8.92
CA LEU A 63 7.73 0.01 10.30
C LEU A 63 9.19 -0.45 10.48
N TYR A 64 9.76 -1.16 9.51
CA TYR A 64 11.07 -1.78 9.67
C TYR A 64 11.84 -1.99 8.36
N PRO A 65 12.06 -0.90 7.56
CA PRO A 65 12.69 -1.02 6.24
C PRO A 65 14.08 -1.66 6.27
N ASP A 66 14.85 -1.38 7.31
CA ASP A 66 16.26 -1.82 7.46
C ASP A 66 16.40 -3.09 8.32
N LYS A 67 15.29 -3.62 8.86
CA LYS A 67 15.32 -4.81 9.71
C LYS A 67 15.54 -6.05 8.85
N PRO A 68 16.53 -6.93 9.22
CA PRO A 68 16.71 -8.20 8.54
C PRO A 68 15.52 -9.15 8.81
N ILE A 69 15.09 -9.82 7.75
CA ILE A 69 14.01 -10.80 7.70
C ILE A 69 14.61 -12.12 7.25
N TYR A 70 14.26 -13.24 7.91
CA TYR A 70 14.83 -14.57 7.69
C TYR A 70 13.78 -15.63 7.34
N ASP A 71 12.52 -15.28 7.34
CA ASP A 71 11.38 -16.19 7.25
C ASP A 71 10.67 -16.15 5.88
N ILE A 72 11.38 -15.67 4.85
CA ILE A 72 10.87 -15.70 3.48
C ILE A 72 11.40 -16.97 2.78
N PRO A 73 10.54 -17.86 2.26
CA PRO A 73 10.96 -19.05 1.55
C PRO A 73 11.97 -18.75 0.44
N ALA A 74 13.06 -19.53 0.38
CA ALA A 74 14.14 -19.43 -0.59
C ALA A 74 14.95 -18.11 -0.54
N VAL A 75 14.68 -17.21 0.41
CA VAL A 75 15.48 -16.01 0.67
C VAL A 75 16.12 -16.13 2.06
N PRO A 76 17.42 -16.50 2.16
CA PRO A 76 18.07 -16.74 3.43
C PRO A 76 18.03 -15.54 4.39
N MET A 77 18.12 -14.33 3.82
CA MET A 77 17.99 -13.06 4.54
C MET A 77 17.76 -11.93 3.54
N CYS A 78 16.89 -11.01 3.87
CA CYS A 78 16.73 -9.72 3.20
C CYS A 78 16.25 -8.67 4.23
N THR A 79 16.36 -7.40 3.90
CA THR A 79 15.71 -6.32 4.64
C THR A 79 14.25 -6.15 4.19
N GLY A 80 13.42 -5.43 4.97
CA GLY A 80 12.06 -5.09 4.56
C GLY A 80 12.01 -4.31 3.25
N LYS A 81 13.00 -3.42 3.06
CA LYS A 81 13.16 -2.66 1.81
C LYS A 81 13.53 -3.56 0.63
N GLU A 82 14.54 -4.41 0.78
CA GLU A 82 14.97 -5.34 -0.28
C GLU A 82 13.85 -6.29 -0.70
N LEU A 83 13.04 -6.79 0.24
CA LEU A 83 11.88 -7.61 -0.07
C LEU A 83 10.89 -6.84 -0.95
N THR A 84 10.57 -5.60 -0.58
CA THR A 84 9.64 -4.76 -1.33
C THR A 84 10.17 -4.44 -2.73
N ASP A 85 11.44 -4.05 -2.84
CA ASP A 85 12.08 -3.74 -4.13
C ASP A 85 12.09 -4.96 -5.06
N ASN A 86 12.33 -6.16 -4.53
CA ASN A 86 12.30 -7.40 -5.30
C ASN A 86 10.88 -7.73 -5.79
N LEU A 87 9.87 -7.56 -4.94
CA LEU A 87 8.47 -7.77 -5.33
C LEU A 87 8.03 -6.78 -6.41
N LEU A 88 8.42 -5.51 -6.30
CA LEU A 88 8.11 -4.51 -7.32
C LEU A 88 8.74 -4.85 -8.67
N LYS A 89 10.01 -5.31 -8.69
CA LYS A 89 10.65 -5.81 -9.91
C LYS A 89 9.93 -7.03 -10.49
N GLN A 90 9.49 -7.94 -9.62
CA GLN A 90 8.79 -9.15 -10.03
C GLN A 90 7.47 -8.87 -10.74
N ILE A 91 6.75 -7.83 -10.32
CA ILE A 91 5.45 -7.45 -10.89
C ILE A 91 5.54 -6.45 -12.04
N GLU A 92 6.69 -5.85 -12.29
CA GLU A 92 6.88 -4.84 -13.34
C GLU A 92 6.33 -5.26 -14.72
N PRO A 93 6.54 -6.52 -15.20
CA PRO A 93 6.02 -6.95 -16.50
C PRO A 93 4.49 -6.99 -16.61
N PHE A 94 3.77 -7.01 -15.49
CA PHE A 94 2.31 -7.18 -15.46
C PHE A 94 1.54 -5.85 -15.44
N GLY A 95 2.22 -4.73 -15.23
CA GLY A 95 1.66 -3.37 -15.40
C GLY A 95 0.44 -3.08 -14.52
N ALA A 96 0.47 -3.44 -13.24
CA ALA A 96 -0.58 -3.10 -12.29
C ALA A 96 -0.74 -1.58 -12.11
N THR A 97 -1.98 -1.11 -11.95
CA THR A 97 -2.25 0.31 -11.68
C THR A 97 -2.35 0.55 -10.18
N PHE A 98 -1.51 1.45 -9.67
CA PHE A 98 -1.48 1.80 -8.25
C PHE A 98 -2.35 3.02 -7.93
N HIS A 99 -3.15 2.93 -6.87
CA HIS A 99 -3.97 3.98 -6.30
C HIS A 99 -3.51 4.22 -4.86
N LEU A 100 -2.41 4.95 -4.71
CA LEU A 100 -1.74 5.20 -3.43
C LEU A 100 -2.31 6.43 -2.70
N GLY A 101 -2.13 6.46 -1.37
CA GLY A 101 -2.64 7.52 -0.51
C GLY A 101 -4.16 7.57 -0.45
N GLN A 102 -4.83 6.44 -0.64
CA GLN A 102 -6.29 6.31 -0.58
C GLN A 102 -6.67 5.05 0.21
N GLU A 103 -7.70 5.16 1.01
CA GLU A 103 -8.28 4.03 1.75
C GLU A 103 -9.53 3.55 1.05
N VAL A 104 -9.80 2.25 1.06
CA VAL A 104 -11.11 1.72 0.67
C VAL A 104 -12.10 2.05 1.80
N THR A 105 -13.12 2.85 1.47
CA THR A 105 -14.15 3.31 2.42
C THR A 105 -15.45 2.55 2.29
N GLN A 106 -15.72 2.00 1.08
CA GLN A 106 -16.92 1.22 0.82
C GLN A 106 -16.59 -0.01 -0.03
N LEU A 107 -17.24 -1.12 0.31
CA LEU A 107 -17.25 -2.36 -0.44
C LEU A 107 -18.68 -2.92 -0.39
N ALA A 108 -19.32 -3.02 -1.54
CA ALA A 108 -20.68 -3.55 -1.64
C ALA A 108 -20.77 -4.59 -2.77
N ARG A 109 -21.52 -5.67 -2.54
CA ARG A 109 -21.82 -6.64 -3.56
C ARG A 109 -23.03 -6.18 -4.38
N ARG A 110 -22.92 -6.26 -5.70
CA ARG A 110 -23.98 -5.95 -6.66
C ARG A 110 -24.86 -7.17 -6.93
N ASP A 111 -26.05 -6.95 -7.45
CA ASP A 111 -26.99 -8.02 -7.85
C ASP A 111 -26.43 -8.86 -9.02
N ASP A 112 -25.57 -8.29 -9.85
CA ASP A 112 -24.89 -8.97 -10.96
C ASP A 112 -23.67 -9.81 -10.52
N GLY A 113 -23.41 -9.89 -9.19
CA GLY A 113 -22.33 -10.65 -8.58
C GLY A 113 -20.99 -9.94 -8.54
N ARG A 114 -20.86 -8.78 -9.17
CA ARG A 114 -19.66 -7.90 -9.06
C ARG A 114 -19.64 -7.13 -7.74
N PHE A 115 -18.60 -6.34 -7.55
CA PHE A 115 -18.43 -5.49 -6.38
C PHE A 115 -18.24 -4.03 -6.78
N ASP A 116 -18.92 -3.14 -6.04
CA ASP A 116 -18.61 -1.72 -5.99
C ASP A 116 -17.55 -1.49 -4.91
N VAL A 117 -16.49 -0.78 -5.27
CA VAL A 117 -15.43 -0.35 -4.34
C VAL A 117 -15.27 1.14 -4.46
N GLU A 118 -15.26 1.86 -3.32
CA GLU A 118 -15.02 3.30 -3.28
C GLU A 118 -13.89 3.64 -2.31
N THR A 119 -13.10 4.64 -2.68
CA THR A 119 -11.96 5.10 -1.88
C THR A 119 -12.22 6.44 -1.23
N SER A 120 -11.40 6.78 -0.23
CA SER A 120 -11.41 8.07 0.47
C SER A 120 -11.18 9.30 -0.43
N ARG A 121 -10.69 9.08 -1.66
CA ARG A 121 -10.52 10.14 -2.68
C ARG A 121 -11.63 10.14 -3.74
N GLY A 122 -12.67 9.34 -3.54
CA GLY A 122 -13.78 9.24 -4.48
C GLY A 122 -13.48 8.42 -5.74
N THR A 123 -12.36 7.71 -5.81
CA THR A 123 -12.11 6.74 -6.89
C THR A 123 -13.06 5.58 -6.72
N ARG A 124 -13.79 5.23 -7.80
CA ARG A 124 -14.80 4.17 -7.79
C ARG A 124 -14.43 3.07 -8.76
N PHE A 125 -14.68 1.83 -8.36
CA PHE A 125 -14.45 0.63 -9.17
C PHE A 125 -15.70 -0.22 -9.23
N VAL A 126 -15.88 -0.88 -10.36
CA VAL A 126 -16.79 -2.03 -10.52
C VAL A 126 -15.90 -3.21 -10.90
N THR A 127 -15.78 -4.20 -10.02
CA THR A 127 -14.85 -5.32 -10.18
C THR A 127 -15.50 -6.66 -9.99
N ARG A 128 -14.94 -7.71 -10.62
CA ARG A 128 -15.38 -9.10 -10.42
C ARG A 128 -14.87 -9.70 -9.12
N THR A 129 -13.64 -9.32 -8.72
CA THR A 129 -13.01 -9.86 -7.51
C THR A 129 -12.33 -8.78 -6.70
N VAL A 130 -12.31 -8.98 -5.37
CA VAL A 130 -11.61 -8.12 -4.42
C VAL A 130 -10.71 -9.01 -3.55
N PHE A 131 -9.42 -8.69 -3.53
CA PHE A 131 -8.43 -9.33 -2.66
C PHE A 131 -8.13 -8.39 -1.50
N ILE A 132 -8.41 -8.85 -0.27
CA ILE A 132 -8.16 -8.05 0.93
C ILE A 132 -6.81 -8.47 1.52
N ALA A 133 -5.79 -7.62 1.33
CA ALA A 133 -4.42 -7.78 1.83
C ALA A 133 -4.00 -6.59 2.73
N GLY A 134 -4.95 -6.01 3.47
CA GLY A 134 -4.82 -4.75 4.21
C GLY A 134 -3.91 -4.78 5.44
N GLY A 135 -3.33 -5.94 5.80
CA GLY A 135 -2.37 -6.05 6.90
C GLY A 135 -2.91 -5.51 8.22
N VAL A 136 -2.19 -4.55 8.82
CA VAL A 136 -2.60 -3.87 10.07
C VAL A 136 -3.53 -2.66 9.84
N GLY A 137 -3.98 -2.45 8.61
CA GLY A 137 -4.84 -1.32 8.23
C GLY A 137 -4.04 -0.08 7.84
N SER A 138 -4.64 1.10 7.99
CA SER A 138 -4.14 2.37 7.47
C SER A 138 -3.03 3.04 8.31
N PHE A 139 -2.38 2.30 9.19
CA PHE A 139 -1.26 2.78 10.04
C PHE A 139 -1.62 4.00 10.91
N GLN A 140 -2.88 4.10 11.32
CA GLN A 140 -3.31 5.15 12.23
C GLN A 140 -2.76 4.86 13.64
N PRO A 141 -1.93 5.74 14.23
CA PRO A 141 -1.39 5.53 15.56
C PRO A 141 -2.49 5.63 16.62
N ARG A 142 -2.36 4.87 17.70
CA ARG A 142 -3.16 5.11 18.89
C ARG A 142 -2.62 6.36 19.58
N THR A 143 -3.39 7.45 19.51
CA THR A 143 -2.99 8.73 20.07
C THR A 143 -3.24 8.79 21.59
N LEU A 144 -2.42 9.55 22.31
CA LEU A 144 -2.65 9.87 23.69
C LEU A 144 -3.83 10.85 23.78
N ARG A 145 -4.76 10.56 24.70
CA ARG A 145 -5.95 11.42 24.93
C ARG A 145 -5.66 12.38 26.09
N VAL A 146 -4.91 13.44 25.78
CA VAL A 146 -4.56 14.50 26.75
C VAL A 146 -4.86 15.84 26.10
N ASP A 147 -5.62 16.69 26.81
CA ASP A 147 -6.00 17.99 26.28
C ASP A 147 -4.77 18.85 25.95
N GLY A 148 -4.77 19.41 24.74
CA GLY A 148 -3.70 20.28 24.26
C GLY A 148 -2.39 19.58 23.88
N ILE A 149 -2.38 18.23 23.78
CA ILE A 149 -1.19 17.48 23.40
C ILE A 149 -0.80 17.69 21.94
N ASP A 150 -1.78 18.00 21.08
CA ASP A 150 -1.60 18.15 19.63
C ASP A 150 -0.59 19.24 19.26
N LYS A 151 -0.43 20.25 20.12
CA LYS A 151 0.57 21.32 19.93
C LYS A 151 2.02 20.83 19.94
N PHE A 152 2.26 19.63 20.46
CA PHE A 152 3.59 19.00 20.51
C PHE A 152 3.83 18.01 19.38
N LEU A 153 2.80 17.72 18.58
CA LEU A 153 2.89 16.73 17.50
C LEU A 153 4.00 17.14 16.51
N ASP A 154 4.79 16.14 16.08
CA ASP A 154 5.93 16.27 15.16
C ASP A 154 7.06 17.23 15.61
N THR A 155 6.98 17.74 16.86
CA THR A 155 8.03 18.58 17.46
C THR A 155 8.66 17.95 18.70
N GLN A 156 7.85 17.51 19.65
CA GLN A 156 8.24 16.85 20.90
C GLN A 156 7.51 15.53 21.11
N LEU A 157 6.36 15.35 20.46
CA LEU A 157 5.57 14.13 20.48
C LEU A 157 5.61 13.46 19.10
N PHE A 158 6.13 12.25 19.05
CA PHE A 158 6.21 11.44 17.86
C PHE A 158 5.54 10.10 18.13
N TYR A 159 4.51 9.77 17.35
CA TYR A 159 3.87 8.45 17.39
C TYR A 159 4.62 7.40 16.54
N ARG A 160 5.60 7.87 15.75
CA ARG A 160 6.43 7.03 14.89
C ARG A 160 7.78 7.69 14.66
N VAL A 161 8.84 6.88 14.70
CA VAL A 161 10.21 7.30 14.41
C VAL A 161 10.63 6.70 13.07
N ARG A 162 10.68 7.52 12.02
CA ARG A 162 11.14 7.09 10.69
C ARG A 162 12.66 7.16 10.53
N ASN A 163 13.27 8.14 11.17
CA ASN A 163 14.72 8.36 11.13
C ASN A 163 15.22 8.57 12.55
N PRO A 164 15.83 7.54 13.17
CA PRO A 164 16.40 7.66 14.52
C PRO A 164 17.48 8.74 14.66
N ALA A 165 18.19 9.06 13.57
CA ALA A 165 19.26 10.05 13.60
C ALA A 165 18.77 11.47 13.96
N GLN A 166 17.50 11.80 13.70
CA GLN A 166 16.91 13.09 14.10
C GLN A 166 16.85 13.29 15.63
N PHE A 167 16.99 12.23 16.41
CA PHE A 167 16.98 12.24 17.88
C PHE A 167 18.37 12.08 18.49
N ALA A 168 19.41 11.88 17.66
CA ALA A 168 20.78 11.78 18.17
C ALA A 168 21.21 13.11 18.77
N CYS A 169 21.80 13.06 19.97
CA CYS A 169 22.30 14.23 20.71
C CYS A 169 21.23 15.24 21.18
N LYS A 170 19.99 14.81 21.38
CA LYS A 170 18.94 15.62 22.03
C LYS A 170 18.64 15.16 23.43
#